data_14ab75c8416b04eae2479c231f65534a
#
_entry.id   14ab75c8416b04eae2479c231f65534a
#
_cell.length_a   1.000
_cell.length_b   1.000
_cell.length_c   1.000
_cell.angle_alpha   90.00
_cell.angle_beta   90.00
_cell.angle_gamma   90.00
#
_symmetry.space_group_name_H-M   'P 1'
#
loop_
_entity.id
_entity.type
_entity.pdbx_description
1 polymer ?
#
loop_
_entity_poly.entity_id
_entity_poly.type
_entity_poly.pdbx_seq_one_letter_code
_entity_poly.pdbx_strand_id
1 'polypeptide(L)'
;MEQDRRRYTRVPECLQIAYEILPSETIKEYLTKDISQGGIRFLTHEFIPKDSSLKIRIIFPKTLFSFGALVRCMWIKEVPYSEEFEVGVEFMDLPPEIIDYLIGYIRHSLNTGELK
;
A
#
# COMPACT_ATOMS: atom_id res chain seq x y z
N MET A 1 13.72 -4.97 -17.70
CA MET A 1 14.37 -4.20 -16.66
C MET A 1 13.42 -4.00 -15.51
N GLU A 2 13.93 -4.20 -14.34
CA GLU A 2 13.06 -4.16 -13.15
C GLU A 2 12.47 -2.79 -12.92
N GLN A 3 13.26 -1.76 -13.08
CA GLN A 3 12.76 -0.41 -12.87
C GLN A 3 11.66 -0.05 -13.85
N ASP A 4 11.69 -0.63 -15.02
CA ASP A 4 10.73 -0.29 -16.05
C ASP A 4 9.33 -0.72 -15.73
N ARG A 5 9.19 -1.65 -14.80
CA ARG A 5 7.88 -2.10 -14.38
C ARG A 5 7.23 -1.13 -13.42
N ARG A 6 8.05 -0.30 -12.79
CA ARG A 6 7.52 0.65 -11.82
C ARG A 6 7.07 1.88 -12.55
N ARG A 7 5.78 1.96 -12.79
CA ARG A 7 5.20 3.07 -13.53
C ARG A 7 5.09 4.33 -12.72
N TYR A 8 5.04 4.21 -11.40
CA TYR A 8 4.67 5.31 -10.54
C TYR A 8 5.73 5.51 -9.47
N THR A 9 5.93 6.78 -9.12
CA THR A 9 6.86 7.12 -8.07
C THR A 9 6.35 6.62 -6.73
N ARG A 10 7.25 6.01 -5.96
CA ARG A 10 6.94 5.56 -4.61
C ARG A 10 7.57 6.48 -3.61
N VAL A 11 6.86 6.74 -2.53
CA VAL A 11 7.40 7.54 -1.43
C VAL A 11 7.33 6.71 -0.15
N PRO A 12 8.38 6.77 0.68
CA PRO A 12 8.37 6.04 1.95
C PRO A 12 7.45 6.76 2.93
N GLU A 13 6.33 6.13 3.22
CA GLU A 13 5.32 6.70 4.11
C GLU A 13 4.78 5.58 4.99
N CYS A 14 4.69 5.86 6.26
CA CYS A 14 4.21 4.91 7.25
C CYS A 14 2.74 5.25 7.54
N LEU A 15 1.86 4.72 6.71
CA LEU A 15 0.43 4.97 6.83
C LEU A 15 -0.23 3.78 7.51
N GLN A 16 -1.28 4.05 8.24
CA GLN A 16 -2.05 3.00 8.87
C GLN A 16 -2.97 2.37 7.84
N ILE A 17 -2.99 1.04 7.82
CA ILE A 17 -3.90 0.33 6.94
C ILE A 17 -4.64 -0.74 7.73
N ALA A 18 -5.84 -1.04 7.28
CA ALA A 18 -6.61 -2.17 7.74
C ALA A 18 -6.92 -3.00 6.50
N TYR A 19 -6.67 -4.29 6.56
CA TYR A 19 -6.94 -5.12 5.39
C TYR A 19 -7.62 -6.42 5.79
N GLU A 20 -8.26 -7.01 4.80
CA GLU A 20 -8.99 -8.25 4.96
C GLU A 20 -8.76 -9.06 3.69
N ILE A 21 -8.33 -10.32 3.87
CA ILE A 21 -8.11 -11.21 2.74
C ILE A 21 -9.42 -11.89 2.40
N LEU A 22 -9.88 -11.69 1.17
CA LEU A 22 -11.15 -12.25 0.75
C LEU A 22 -10.98 -13.74 0.45
N PRO A 23 -11.96 -14.55 0.83
CA PRO A 23 -13.27 -14.21 1.39
C PRO A 23 -13.33 -14.16 2.92
N SER A 24 -12.19 -14.12 3.58
CA SER A 24 -12.16 -14.07 5.04
C SER A 24 -12.80 -12.78 5.54
N GLU A 25 -13.29 -12.83 6.79
CA GLU A 25 -13.85 -11.64 7.42
C GLU A 25 -12.96 -11.10 8.53
N THR A 26 -11.76 -11.63 8.65
CA THR A 26 -10.83 -11.19 9.68
C THR A 26 -10.10 -9.95 9.21
N ILE A 27 -10.16 -8.89 10.00
CA ILE A 27 -9.51 -7.62 9.68
C ILE A 27 -8.19 -7.54 10.45
N LYS A 28 -7.13 -7.16 9.74
CA LYS A 28 -5.80 -7.00 10.31
C LYS A 28 -5.33 -5.56 10.08
N GLU A 29 -4.59 -5.03 11.04
CA GLU A 29 -4.11 -3.65 10.97
C GLU A 29 -2.60 -3.63 10.99
N TYR A 30 -2.02 -2.89 10.04
CA TYR A 30 -0.57 -2.78 9.90
C TYR A 30 -0.21 -1.40 9.38
N LEU A 31 1.09 -1.18 9.18
CA LEU A 31 1.60 0.08 8.64
C LEU A 31 2.24 -0.19 7.29
N THR A 32 2.10 0.78 6.38
CA THR A 32 2.75 0.67 5.09
C THR A 32 4.22 1.01 5.21
N LYS A 33 5.01 0.54 4.26
CA LYS A 33 6.39 0.95 4.08
C LYS A 33 6.49 2.07 3.05
N ASP A 34 5.72 1.98 2.01
CA ASP A 34 5.69 3.03 1.00
C ASP A 34 4.36 2.98 0.27
N ILE A 35 4.10 4.04 -0.47
CA ILE A 35 2.87 4.18 -1.24
C ILE A 35 3.19 4.84 -2.56
N SER A 36 2.44 4.44 -3.59
CA SER A 36 2.48 5.08 -4.89
C SER A 36 1.06 5.17 -5.41
N GLN A 37 0.91 5.80 -6.55
CA GLN A 37 -0.38 5.86 -7.22
C GLN A 37 -0.90 4.47 -7.59
N GLY A 38 0.00 3.50 -7.77
CA GLY A 38 -0.38 2.17 -8.20
C GLY A 38 -0.57 1.14 -7.11
N GLY A 39 -0.09 1.41 -5.90
CA GLY A 39 -0.20 0.44 -4.83
C GLY A 39 0.60 0.79 -3.62
N ILE A 40 0.66 -0.15 -2.69
CA ILE A 40 1.41 0.01 -1.46
C ILE A 40 2.25 -1.23 -1.19
N ARG A 41 3.21 -1.06 -0.29
CA ARG A 41 4.01 -2.15 0.23
C ARG A 41 3.93 -2.11 1.74
N PHE A 42 3.75 -3.26 2.37
CA PHE A 42 3.62 -3.32 3.82
C PHE A 42 4.19 -4.62 4.36
N LEU A 43 4.39 -4.65 5.67
CA LEU A 43 4.85 -5.84 6.37
C LEU A 43 3.68 -6.48 7.10
N THR A 44 3.68 -7.80 7.16
CA THR A 44 2.64 -8.53 7.86
C THR A 44 3.25 -9.82 8.42
N HIS A 45 2.57 -10.40 9.40
CA HIS A 45 2.98 -11.70 9.95
C HIS A 45 2.25 -12.85 9.28
N GLU A 46 1.42 -12.54 8.31
CA GLU A 46 0.56 -13.52 7.68
C GLU A 46 1.00 -13.76 6.25
N PHE A 47 1.05 -15.03 5.84
CA PHE A 47 1.33 -15.33 4.45
C PHE A 47 0.12 -15.00 3.59
N ILE A 48 0.32 -14.18 2.58
CA ILE A 48 -0.74 -13.79 1.65
C ILE A 48 -0.36 -14.35 0.28
N PRO A 49 -1.12 -15.30 -0.25
CA PRO A 49 -0.75 -15.89 -1.54
C PRO A 49 -0.77 -14.85 -2.65
N LYS A 50 0.16 -14.99 -3.57
CA LYS A 50 0.19 -14.14 -4.76
C LYS A 50 -1.15 -14.25 -5.49
N ASP A 51 -1.59 -13.12 -6.03
CA ASP A 51 -2.85 -12.98 -6.75
C ASP A 51 -4.10 -13.01 -5.88
N SER A 52 -3.92 -13.07 -4.55
CA SER A 52 -5.06 -12.94 -3.64
C SER A 52 -5.64 -11.55 -3.75
N SER A 53 -6.95 -11.46 -3.57
CA SER A 53 -7.65 -10.17 -3.48
C SER A 53 -7.80 -9.79 -2.02
N LEU A 54 -7.56 -8.51 -1.75
CA LEU A 54 -7.72 -7.97 -0.40
C LEU A 54 -8.58 -6.73 -0.48
N LYS A 55 -9.41 -6.52 0.54
CA LYS A 55 -10.02 -5.22 0.77
C LYS A 55 -9.13 -4.47 1.73
N ILE A 56 -8.80 -3.24 1.41
CA ILE A 56 -7.88 -2.47 2.22
C ILE A 56 -8.45 -1.08 2.44
N ARG A 57 -8.21 -0.54 3.63
CA ARG A 57 -8.52 0.86 3.94
C ARG A 57 -7.24 1.54 4.36
N ILE A 58 -6.97 2.66 3.76
CA ILE A 58 -5.77 3.44 4.06
C ILE A 58 -6.19 4.71 4.75
N ILE A 59 -5.53 5.02 5.85
CA ILE A 59 -5.86 6.17 6.69
C ILE A 59 -4.68 7.13 6.66
N PHE A 60 -4.96 8.38 6.31
CA PHE A 60 -3.94 9.43 6.23
C PHE A 60 -4.03 10.25 7.52
N PRO A 61 -3.07 10.09 8.43
CA PRO A 61 -3.24 10.61 9.80
C PRO A 61 -3.39 12.11 9.90
N LYS A 62 -2.71 12.86 9.04
CA LYS A 62 -2.72 14.31 9.17
C LYS A 62 -4.04 14.94 8.74
N THR A 63 -4.69 14.35 7.77
CA THR A 63 -5.93 14.91 7.24
C THR A 63 -7.15 14.13 7.70
N LEU A 64 -6.94 12.99 8.34
CA LEU A 64 -8.00 12.07 8.72
C LEU A 64 -8.79 11.56 7.52
N PHE A 65 -8.27 11.78 6.32
CA PHE A 65 -8.86 11.22 5.11
C PHE A 65 -8.56 9.72 5.06
N SER A 66 -9.53 8.97 4.60
CA SER A 66 -9.29 7.54 4.38
C SER A 66 -10.07 7.10 3.15
N PHE A 67 -9.61 6.02 2.54
CA PHE A 67 -10.37 5.44 1.45
C PHE A 67 -10.20 3.92 1.48
N GLY A 68 -11.21 3.24 0.95
CA GLY A 68 -11.16 1.80 0.79
C GLY A 68 -10.88 1.45 -0.64
N ALA A 69 -10.22 0.34 -0.86
CA ALA A 69 -9.89 -0.11 -2.20
C ALA A 69 -9.79 -1.62 -2.22
N LEU A 70 -10.04 -2.19 -3.40
CA LEU A 70 -9.73 -3.57 -3.67
C LEU A 70 -8.32 -3.61 -4.23
N VAL A 71 -7.51 -4.53 -3.73
CA VAL A 71 -6.13 -4.66 -4.18
C VAL A 71 -5.84 -6.13 -4.47
N ARG A 72 -4.77 -6.36 -5.21
CA ARG A 72 -4.31 -7.69 -5.52
C ARG A 72 -2.87 -7.84 -5.09
N CYS A 73 -2.55 -8.97 -4.46
CA CYS A 73 -1.18 -9.26 -4.05
C CYS A 73 -0.35 -9.58 -5.28
N MET A 74 0.66 -8.77 -5.53
CA MET A 74 1.53 -8.94 -6.69
C MET A 74 2.74 -9.77 -6.36
N TRP A 75 3.24 -9.66 -5.15
CA TRP A 75 4.38 -10.45 -4.71
C TRP A 75 4.44 -10.47 -3.20
N ILE A 76 5.13 -11.48 -2.69
CA ILE A 76 5.35 -11.63 -1.26
C ILE A 76 6.71 -12.27 -1.08
N LYS A 77 7.43 -11.84 -0.05
CA LYS A 77 8.72 -12.46 0.28
C LYS A 77 8.92 -12.42 1.78
N GLU A 78 9.68 -13.38 2.26
CA GLU A 78 10.02 -13.46 3.67
C GLU A 78 11.05 -12.40 4.03
N VAL A 79 10.90 -11.82 5.20
CA VAL A 79 11.93 -10.94 5.74
C VAL A 79 12.91 -11.82 6.51
N PRO A 80 14.21 -11.82 6.13
CA PRO A 80 15.18 -12.75 6.75
C PRO A 80 15.23 -12.57 8.27
N TYR A 81 15.35 -13.70 8.94
CA TYR A 81 15.50 -13.76 10.39
C TYR A 81 14.33 -13.16 11.15
N SER A 82 13.14 -13.24 10.58
CA SER A 82 11.95 -12.74 11.25
C SER A 82 10.78 -13.65 10.88
N GLU A 83 9.63 -13.37 11.50
CA GLU A 83 8.41 -14.08 11.16
C GLU A 83 7.52 -13.21 10.28
N GLU A 84 8.11 -12.22 9.64
CA GLU A 84 7.37 -11.26 8.83
C GLU A 84 7.53 -11.53 7.36
N PHE A 85 6.53 -11.07 6.60
CA PHE A 85 6.55 -11.07 5.15
C PHE A 85 6.41 -9.65 4.67
N GLU A 86 7.08 -9.35 3.58
CA GLU A 86 6.91 -8.09 2.88
C GLU A 86 6.00 -8.35 1.69
N VAL A 87 4.96 -7.53 1.55
CA VAL A 87 3.92 -7.74 0.57
C VAL A 87 3.76 -6.49 -0.29
N GLY A 88 3.71 -6.70 -1.60
CA GLY A 88 3.40 -5.61 -2.53
C GLY A 88 2.05 -5.87 -3.15
N VAL A 89 1.16 -4.86 -3.07
CA VAL A 89 -0.17 -4.98 -3.62
C VAL A 89 -0.44 -3.84 -4.60
N GLU A 90 -1.33 -4.11 -5.53
CA GLU A 90 -1.69 -3.20 -6.60
C GLU A 90 -3.14 -2.80 -6.43
N PHE A 91 -3.41 -1.49 -6.52
CA PHE A 91 -4.79 -1.01 -6.50
C PHE A 91 -5.53 -1.44 -7.74
N MET A 92 -6.80 -1.80 -7.56
CA MET A 92 -7.67 -2.16 -8.67
C MET A 92 -8.81 -1.15 -8.72
N ASP A 93 -9.01 -0.53 -9.88
CA ASP A 93 -10.17 0.32 -10.15
C ASP A 93 -10.39 1.44 -9.15
N LEU A 94 -9.35 2.22 -8.86
CA LEU A 94 -9.53 3.39 -8.02
C LEU A 94 -10.31 4.47 -8.76
N PRO A 95 -11.26 5.13 -8.08
CA PRO A 95 -11.94 6.27 -8.68
C PRO A 95 -10.98 7.41 -8.98
N PRO A 96 -11.25 8.21 -10.01
CA PRO A 96 -10.35 9.31 -10.37
C PRO A 96 -10.08 10.27 -9.23
N GLU A 97 -11.07 10.54 -8.37
CA GLU A 97 -10.89 11.45 -7.25
C GLU A 97 -9.83 10.94 -6.28
N ILE A 98 -9.80 9.62 -6.07
CA ILE A 98 -8.82 9.02 -5.18
C ILE A 98 -7.44 9.06 -5.81
N ILE A 99 -7.38 8.79 -7.11
CA ILE A 99 -6.11 8.88 -7.83
C ILE A 99 -5.54 10.28 -7.72
N ASP A 100 -6.38 11.29 -7.92
CA ASP A 100 -5.95 12.68 -7.82
C ASP A 100 -5.43 12.98 -6.41
N TYR A 101 -6.12 12.50 -5.40
CA TYR A 101 -5.68 12.69 -4.03
C TYR A 101 -4.30 12.07 -3.81
N LEU A 102 -4.11 10.84 -4.29
CA LEU A 102 -2.84 10.16 -4.13
C LEU A 102 -1.71 10.89 -4.84
N ILE A 103 -1.96 11.38 -6.05
CA ILE A 103 -0.95 12.12 -6.79
C ILE A 103 -0.55 13.35 -6.00
N GLY A 104 -1.53 14.08 -5.48
CA GLY A 104 -1.24 15.27 -4.69
C GLY A 104 -0.49 14.94 -3.41
N TYR A 105 -0.89 13.88 -2.74
CA TYR A 105 -0.23 13.45 -1.52
C TYR A 105 1.24 13.09 -1.78
N ILE A 106 1.49 12.35 -2.85
CA ILE A 106 2.84 11.91 -3.18
C ILE A 106 3.72 13.11 -3.54
N ARG A 107 3.18 14.05 -4.31
CA ARG A 107 3.92 15.27 -4.63
C ARG A 107 4.29 16.06 -3.39
N HIS A 108 3.34 16.19 -2.48
CA HIS A 108 3.60 16.91 -1.24
C HIS A 108 4.68 16.20 -0.43
N SER A 109 4.61 14.89 -0.37
CA SER A 109 5.59 14.10 0.36
C SER A 109 6.98 14.27 -0.22
N LEU A 110 7.10 14.26 -1.54
CA LEU A 110 8.38 14.46 -2.20
C LEU A 110 8.95 15.84 -1.93
N ASN A 111 8.13 16.87 -2.03
CA ASN A 111 8.58 18.23 -1.80
C ASN A 111 9.04 18.41 -0.37
N THR A 112 8.27 17.88 0.59
CA THR A 112 8.63 17.97 1.99
C THR A 112 9.93 17.24 2.26
N GLY A 113 10.10 16.07 1.65
CA GLY A 113 11.29 15.27 1.83
C GLY A 113 12.54 15.98 1.34
N GLU A 114 12.42 16.75 0.29
CA GLU A 114 13.55 17.46 -0.27
C GLU A 114 14.07 18.56 0.64
N LEU A 115 13.25 19.04 1.53
CA LEU A 115 13.63 20.11 2.43
C LEU A 115 14.39 19.61 3.64
N LYS A 116 14.47 18.33 3.81
CA LYS A 116 15.20 17.74 4.92
C LYS A 116 16.64 17.47 4.52
#